data_7d8b4e322dbaa5f72c14fd2638b62a42
#
_entry.id   7d8b4e322dbaa5f72c14fd2638b62a42
#
_cell.length_a   1.000
_cell.length_b   1.000
_cell.length_c   1.000
_cell.angle_alpha   90.00
_cell.angle_beta   90.00
_cell.angle_gamma   90.00
#
_symmetry.space_group_name_H-M   'P 1'
#
loop_
_entity.id
_entity.type
_entity.pdbx_description
1 polymer ?
#
loop_
_entity_poly.entity_id
_entity_poly.type
_entity_poly.pdbx_seq_one_letter_code
_entity_poly.pdbx_strand_id
1 'polypeptide(L)' 'MSNATSKPIHEYRYEYKGQQRWAQVYVNEDSFDIHCFVDNVFQGIRTIKGHSEVYAENAAENFVLGLYDRP' A
#
# COMPACT_ATOMS: atom_id res chain seq x y z
N MET A 1 23.53 8.91 -3.76
CA MET A 1 22.94 8.91 -3.55
C MET A 1 21.96 8.78 -3.61
N SER A 2 21.54 8.52 -3.38
CA SER A 2 20.61 8.40 -3.49
C SER A 2 19.84 8.42 -3.16
N ASN A 3 19.43 8.62 -3.00
CA ASN A 3 18.56 8.65 -2.71
C ASN A 3 17.62 8.24 -2.81
N ALA A 4 17.81 8.26 -2.87
CA ALA A 4 16.66 7.79 -3.18
C ALA A 4 15.85 7.16 -2.21
N THR A 5 15.71 7.72 -1.30
CA THR A 5 14.84 7.30 -0.43
C THR A 5 13.55 7.53 -0.85
N SER A 6 12.83 6.60 -1.08
CA SER A 6 11.49 6.73 -1.42
C SER A 6 10.70 6.88 -0.21
N LYS A 7 9.93 7.91 -0.17
CA LYS A 7 8.90 8.04 0.84
C LYS A 7 7.60 7.64 0.21
N PRO A 8 6.70 7.05 0.98
CA PRO A 8 5.38 6.73 0.42
C PRO A 8 4.67 8.02 0.03
N ILE A 9 4.00 7.99 -1.10
CA ILE A 9 3.22 9.14 -1.54
C ILE A 9 1.85 9.17 -0.87
N HIS A 10 1.40 8.02 -0.36
CA HIS A 10 0.16 7.92 0.40
C HIS A 10 0.34 6.86 1.47
N GLU A 11 -0.35 7.05 2.60
CA GLU A 11 -0.39 6.05 3.66
C GLU A 11 -1.80 5.97 4.17
N TYR A 12 -2.25 4.75 4.44
CA TYR A 12 -3.58 4.49 5.00
C TYR A 12 -3.43 3.53 6.17
N ARG A 13 -4.15 3.83 7.25
CA ARG A 13 -4.18 2.96 8.43
C ARG A 13 -5.59 2.81 8.88
N TYR A 14 -5.95 1.62 9.29
CA TYR A 14 -7.30 1.35 9.75
C TYR A 14 -7.29 0.10 10.60
N GLU A 15 -8.11 0.11 11.64
CA GLU A 15 -8.28 -1.08 12.46
C GLU A 15 -9.48 -1.84 11.93
N TYR A 16 -9.27 -3.07 11.49
CA TYR A 16 -10.32 -3.89 10.91
C TYR A 16 -10.43 -5.18 11.72
N LYS A 17 -11.54 -5.35 12.41
CA LYS A 17 -11.82 -6.54 13.21
C LYS A 17 -10.68 -6.87 14.16
N GLY A 18 -10.17 -5.85 14.82
CA GLY A 18 -9.11 -6.03 15.80
C GLY A 18 -7.71 -6.10 15.22
N GLN A 19 -7.56 -6.00 13.91
CA GLN A 19 -6.26 -5.98 13.27
C GLN A 19 -5.91 -4.57 12.85
N GLN A 20 -4.65 -4.19 13.09
CA GLN A 20 -4.14 -2.91 12.61
C GLN A 20 -3.64 -3.11 11.19
N ARG A 21 -4.29 -2.51 10.24
CA ARG A 21 -3.89 -2.63 8.84
C ARG A 21 -3.27 -1.33 8.36
N TRP A 22 -2.21 -1.45 7.59
CA TRP A 22 -1.45 -0.30 7.15
C TRP A 22 -1.00 -0.56 5.71
N ALA A 23 -1.19 0.43 4.86
CA ALA A 23 -0.76 0.34 3.48
C ALA A 23 0.01 1.60 3.14
N GLN A 24 1.14 1.42 2.48
CA GLN A 24 1.96 2.53 2.01
C GLN A 24 2.07 2.42 0.50
N VAL A 25 1.79 3.51 -0.20
CA VAL A 25 1.87 3.55 -1.66
C VAL A 25 3.14 4.27 -2.05
N TYR A 26 3.97 3.59 -2.83
CA TYR A 26 5.21 4.16 -3.36
C TYR A 26 5.09 4.26 -4.87
N VAL A 27 5.70 5.29 -5.44
CA VAL A 27 5.72 5.43 -6.88
C VAL A 27 7.03 4.88 -7.40
N ASN A 28 6.95 4.13 -8.49
CA ASN A 28 8.11 3.62 -9.21
C ASN A 28 8.03 4.19 -10.61
N GLU A 29 8.91 3.78 -11.51
CA GLU A 29 9.00 4.41 -12.82
C GLU A 29 7.69 4.38 -13.58
N ASP A 30 7.07 3.22 -13.67
CA ASP A 30 5.82 3.07 -14.40
C ASP A 30 4.80 2.30 -13.60
N SER A 31 4.97 2.26 -12.28
CA SER A 31 4.08 1.48 -11.44
C SER A 31 3.95 2.12 -10.08
N PHE A 32 3.01 1.61 -9.31
CA PHE A 32 2.83 1.96 -7.91
C PHE A 32 2.97 0.68 -7.09
N ASP A 33 3.77 0.75 -6.03
CA ASP A 33 3.98 -0.40 -5.17
C ASP A 33 3.29 -0.15 -3.85
N ILE A 34 2.41 -1.06 -3.46
CA ILE A 34 1.67 -0.94 -2.21
C ILE A 34 2.27 -1.94 -1.22
N HIS A 35 2.85 -1.40 -0.17
CA HIS A 35 3.43 -2.20 0.91
C HIS A 35 2.35 -2.43 1.94
N CYS A 36 2.02 -3.67 2.22
CA CYS A 36 0.90 -4.03 3.07
C CYS A 36 1.39 -4.63 4.38
N PHE A 37 0.78 -4.18 5.47
CA PHE A 37 1.14 -4.65 6.81
C PHE A 37 -0.12 -5.00 7.58
N VAL A 38 -0.03 -6.02 8.42
CA VAL A 38 -1.09 -6.37 9.35
C VAL A 38 -0.43 -6.54 10.72
N ASP A 39 -0.91 -5.78 11.70
CA ASP A 39 -0.35 -5.78 13.07
C ASP A 39 1.16 -5.56 13.03
N ASN A 40 1.59 -4.63 12.18
CA ASN A 40 2.99 -4.26 11.98
C ASN A 40 3.86 -5.35 11.36
N VAL A 41 3.25 -6.40 10.83
CA VAL A 41 3.98 -7.45 10.15
C VAL A 41 3.80 -7.25 8.65
N PHE A 42 4.91 -7.16 7.94
CA PHE A 42 4.90 -6.96 6.50
C PHE A 42 4.28 -8.17 5.80
N GLN A 43 3.31 -7.89 4.93
CA GLN A 43 2.58 -8.95 4.23
C GLN A 43 3.03 -9.13 2.79
N GLY A 44 3.68 -8.13 2.23
CA GLY A 44 4.11 -8.20 0.85
C GLY A 44 3.83 -6.91 0.12
N ILE A 45 4.17 -6.90 -1.16
CA ILE A 45 4.01 -5.74 -2.02
C ILE A 45 3.07 -6.09 -3.16
N ARG A 46 2.07 -5.23 -3.37
CA ARG A 46 1.21 -5.34 -4.54
C ARG A 46 1.64 -4.27 -5.53
N THR A 47 2.06 -4.70 -6.72
CA THR A 47 2.51 -3.78 -7.75
C THR A 47 1.37 -3.51 -8.71
N ILE A 48 1.08 -2.23 -8.95
CA ILE A 48 0.02 -1.79 -9.84
C ILE A 48 0.68 -1.15 -11.05
N LYS A 49 0.48 -1.74 -12.22
CA LYS A 49 1.02 -1.22 -13.46
C LYS A 49 -0.11 -0.88 -14.40
N GLY A 50 0.09 0.18 -15.20
CA GLY A 50 -0.89 0.52 -16.21
C GLY A 50 -2.14 1.17 -15.68
N HIS A 51 -2.11 1.67 -14.46
CA HIS A 51 -3.26 2.32 -13.84
C HIS A 51 -2.85 3.64 -13.24
N SER A 52 -3.83 4.48 -12.97
CA SER A 52 -3.58 5.81 -12.43
C SER A 52 -3.25 5.73 -10.94
N GLU A 53 -2.79 6.85 -10.41
CA GLU A 53 -2.53 6.97 -8.99
C GLU A 53 -3.80 6.73 -8.17
N VAL A 54 -4.94 7.20 -8.68
CA VAL A 54 -6.21 7.01 -7.99
C VAL A 54 -6.53 5.53 -7.85
N TYR A 55 -6.21 4.75 -8.88
CA TYR A 55 -6.42 3.31 -8.80
C TYR A 55 -5.58 2.70 -7.69
N ALA A 56 -4.33 3.15 -7.58
CA ALA A 56 -3.43 2.62 -6.55
C ALA A 56 -3.91 3.04 -5.15
N GLU A 57 -4.39 4.28 -5.03
CA GLU A 57 -4.93 4.73 -3.76
C GLU A 57 -6.12 3.89 -3.34
N ASN A 58 -7.02 3.61 -4.29
CA ASN A 58 -8.19 2.79 -3.98
C ASN A 58 -7.79 1.38 -3.58
N ALA A 59 -6.78 0.82 -4.24
CA ALA A 59 -6.32 -0.52 -3.90
C ALA A 59 -5.75 -0.55 -2.48
N ALA A 60 -4.97 0.47 -2.12
CA ALA A 60 -4.40 0.55 -0.77
C ALA A 60 -5.49 0.72 0.27
N GLU A 61 -6.45 1.59 -0.01
CA GLU A 61 -7.55 1.83 0.90
C GLU A 61 -8.39 0.58 1.09
N ASN A 62 -8.66 -0.15 0.01
CA ASN A 62 -9.43 -1.38 0.10
C ASN A 62 -8.71 -2.44 0.94
N PHE A 63 -7.40 -2.47 0.87
CA PHE A 63 -6.65 -3.40 1.70
C PHE A 63 -6.87 -3.10 3.18
N VAL A 64 -6.72 -1.83 3.58
CA VAL A 64 -6.85 -1.51 5.00
C VAL A 64 -8.27 -1.65 5.48
N LEU A 65 -9.26 -1.52 4.59
CA LEU A 65 -10.65 -1.72 4.94
C LEU A 65 -11.05 -3.19 4.98
N GLY A 66 -10.11 -4.09 4.68
CA GLY A 66 -10.39 -5.51 4.79
C GLY A 66 -11.01 -6.14 3.57
N LEU A 67 -11.03 -5.43 2.44
CA LEU A 67 -11.59 -5.98 1.20
C LEU A 67 -10.63 -6.92 0.51
N TYR A 68 -9.33 -6.82 0.84
CA TYR A 68 -8.33 -7.76 0.38
C TYR A 68 -7.59 -8.29 1.59
N ASP A 69 -7.34 -9.59 1.62
CA ASP A 69 -6.62 -10.19 2.72
C ASP A 69 -5.13 -10.19 2.51
N ARG A 70 -4.69 -10.01 1.29
CA ARG A 70 -3.26 -10.03 0.97
C ARG A 70 -3.02 -9.21 -0.28
N PRO A 71 -1.77 -8.86 -0.50
CA PRO A 71 -1.42 -8.03 -1.64
C PRO A 71 -1.63 -8.71 -2.98
#